data_798674f6a704c169c30d0043cb85dfeb
#
_entry.id   798674f6a704c169c30d0043cb85dfeb
#
_cell.length_a   1.000
_cell.length_b   1.000
_cell.length_c   1.000
_cell.angle_alpha   90.00
_cell.angle_beta   90.00
_cell.angle_gamma   90.00
#
_symmetry.space_group_name_H-M   'P 1'
#
loop_
_entity.id
_entity.type
_entity.pdbx_description
1 polymer ?
#
loop_
_entity_poly.entity_id
_entity_poly.type
_entity_poly.pdbx_seq_one_letter_code
_entity_poly.pdbx_strand_id
1 'polypeptide(L)'
;SAAFDRLASVELQPVLAERLERFRQDFPEVTWQVEPAAPTPDGRPTLSLQVRGAAESQGLSYSLEASEQIAIRLEGGELVEQELLAQQSLLRSGERPLAVDVAIPDVVLTGSRYDVDLIVQEPLGQALVAGGLIDLTDEQLSAQIRPDLPLAPQAGGGLFKSVQAPQEPGSQTWAVMLVHPDGVVTATKRVRVVGSN
;
A
#
# COMPACT_ATOMS: atom_id res chain seq x y z
N SER A 1 -12.35 -10.65 17.32
CA SER A 1 -11.99 -11.75 18.24
C SER A 1 -11.75 -11.17 19.65
N ALA A 2 -12.03 -11.93 20.70
CA ALA A 2 -11.92 -11.46 22.09
C ALA A 2 -10.53 -10.89 22.50
N ALA A 3 -9.49 -11.17 21.75
CA ALA A 3 -8.16 -10.57 21.93
C ALA A 3 -8.08 -9.15 21.34
N PHE A 4 -8.71 -8.94 20.20
CA PHE A 4 -8.79 -7.64 19.53
C PHE A 4 -9.64 -6.64 20.35
N ASP A 5 -10.78 -7.12 20.91
CA ASP A 5 -11.68 -6.31 21.72
C ASP A 5 -11.05 -5.83 23.04
N ARG A 6 -9.94 -6.46 23.47
CA ARG A 6 -9.18 -6.05 24.65
C ARG A 6 -8.02 -5.09 24.35
N LEU A 7 -7.60 -4.99 23.10
CA LEU A 7 -6.40 -4.22 22.70
C LEU A 7 -6.73 -2.86 22.07
N ALA A 8 -7.92 -2.71 21.50
CA ALA A 8 -8.32 -1.47 20.86
C ALA A 8 -9.28 -0.67 21.75
N SER A 9 -9.12 0.64 21.80
CA SER A 9 -10.09 1.52 22.47
C SER A 9 -11.48 1.37 21.86
N VAL A 10 -12.52 1.62 22.64
CA VAL A 10 -13.94 1.49 22.23
C VAL A 10 -14.24 2.29 20.94
N GLU A 11 -13.53 3.39 20.70
CA GLU A 11 -13.71 4.24 19.53
C GLU A 11 -13.10 3.65 18.25
N LEU A 12 -12.01 2.90 18.37
CA LEU A 12 -11.30 2.30 17.22
C LEU A 12 -11.87 0.94 16.81
N GLN A 13 -12.49 0.22 17.72
CA GLN A 13 -13.00 -1.14 17.49
C GLN A 13 -13.95 -1.25 16.28
N PRO A 14 -14.99 -0.40 16.11
CA PRO A 14 -15.94 -0.56 15.01
C PRO A 14 -15.30 -0.32 13.65
N VAL A 15 -14.42 0.68 13.55
CA VAL A 15 -13.74 1.01 12.27
C VAL A 15 -12.80 -0.11 11.83
N LEU A 16 -12.05 -0.67 12.77
CA LEU A 16 -11.12 -1.76 12.49
C LEU A 16 -11.86 -3.07 12.18
N ALA A 17 -12.97 -3.34 12.86
CA ALA A 17 -13.80 -4.51 12.61
C ALA A 17 -14.44 -4.48 11.22
N GLU A 18 -14.98 -3.35 10.81
CA GLU A 18 -15.58 -3.18 9.48
C GLU A 18 -14.55 -3.34 8.36
N ARG A 19 -13.34 -2.76 8.52
CA ARG A 19 -12.24 -2.92 7.55
C ARG A 19 -11.82 -4.37 7.42
N LEU A 20 -11.68 -5.08 8.53
CA LEU A 20 -11.30 -6.49 8.55
C LEU A 20 -12.35 -7.37 7.88
N GLU A 21 -13.62 -7.09 8.11
CA GLU A 21 -14.73 -7.86 7.53
C GLU A 21 -14.80 -7.68 6.01
N ARG A 22 -14.72 -6.44 5.52
CA ARG A 22 -14.66 -6.18 4.06
C ARG A 22 -13.47 -6.87 3.42
N PHE A 23 -12.31 -6.78 4.05
CA PHE A 23 -11.09 -7.40 3.54
C PHE A 23 -11.22 -8.93 3.44
N ARG A 24 -11.87 -9.58 4.42
CA ARG A 24 -12.14 -11.02 4.40
C ARG A 24 -13.14 -11.45 3.33
N GLN A 25 -14.07 -10.57 2.98
CA GLN A 25 -15.01 -10.82 1.88
C GLN A 25 -14.29 -10.83 0.54
N ASP A 26 -13.35 -9.89 0.34
CA ASP A 26 -12.57 -9.79 -0.90
C ASP A 26 -11.48 -10.88 -1.00
N PHE A 27 -10.87 -11.25 0.15
CA PHE A 27 -9.81 -12.25 0.25
C PHE A 27 -10.14 -13.29 1.32
N PRO A 28 -10.91 -14.34 0.97
CA PRO A 28 -11.28 -15.41 1.92
C PRO A 28 -10.07 -16.15 2.51
N GLU A 29 -9.01 -16.31 1.71
CA GLU A 29 -7.76 -16.94 2.09
C GLU A 29 -6.70 -15.87 2.42
N VAL A 30 -6.83 -15.26 3.60
CA VAL A 30 -5.91 -14.24 4.06
C VAL A 30 -5.10 -14.69 5.26
N THR A 31 -3.81 -14.39 5.24
CA THR A 31 -2.88 -14.59 6.35
C THR A 31 -2.32 -13.27 6.83
N TRP A 32 -2.16 -13.14 8.14
CA TRP A 32 -1.66 -11.95 8.81
C TRP A 32 -0.46 -12.33 9.67
N GLN A 33 0.61 -11.55 9.57
CA GLN A 33 1.78 -11.67 10.42
C GLN A 33 2.04 -10.29 11.04
N VAL A 34 2.09 -10.25 12.37
CA VAL A 34 2.35 -9.01 13.12
C VAL A 34 3.58 -9.24 13.98
N GLU A 35 4.57 -8.39 13.83
CA GLU A 35 5.84 -8.48 14.55
C GLU A 35 6.22 -7.12 15.13
N PRO A 36 6.88 -7.07 16.30
CA PRO A 36 7.52 -5.86 16.77
C PRO A 36 8.58 -5.39 15.76
N ALA A 37 8.67 -4.09 15.54
CA ALA A 37 9.70 -3.48 14.70
C ALA A 37 10.54 -2.48 15.52
N ALA A 38 11.57 -1.91 14.90
CA ALA A 38 12.43 -0.94 15.53
C ALA A 38 11.61 0.30 15.96
N PRO A 39 11.74 0.78 17.21
CA PRO A 39 10.98 1.93 17.68
C PRO A 39 11.29 3.18 16.85
N THR A 40 10.36 4.13 16.86
CA THR A 40 10.58 5.45 16.26
C THR A 40 11.73 6.20 16.95
N PRO A 41 12.33 7.21 16.32
CA PRO A 41 13.41 8.01 16.95
C PRO A 41 12.99 8.68 18.26
N ASP A 42 11.71 8.97 18.45
CA ASP A 42 11.12 9.49 19.69
C ASP A 42 10.76 8.40 20.72
N GLY A 43 11.09 7.12 20.41
CA GLY A 43 10.96 5.99 21.32
C GLY A 43 9.59 5.32 21.35
N ARG A 44 8.67 5.67 20.48
CA ARG A 44 7.36 4.98 20.39
C ARG A 44 7.53 3.55 19.86
N PRO A 45 6.86 2.56 20.46
CA PRO A 45 6.83 1.20 19.94
C PRO A 45 6.25 1.16 18.51
N THR A 46 6.79 0.28 17.68
CA THR A 46 6.28 0.06 16.32
C THR A 46 5.96 -1.40 16.07
N LEU A 47 5.00 -1.63 15.18
CA LEU A 47 4.60 -2.94 14.69
C LEU A 47 4.79 -2.98 13.17
N SER A 48 5.28 -4.09 12.68
CA SER A 48 5.27 -4.47 11.28
C SER A 48 4.12 -5.44 11.04
N LEU A 49 3.25 -5.11 10.11
CA LEU A 49 2.15 -5.95 9.67
C LEU A 49 2.42 -6.41 8.24
N GLN A 50 2.37 -7.70 8.00
CA GLN A 50 2.38 -8.30 6.67
C GLN A 50 1.08 -9.04 6.43
N VAL A 51 0.52 -8.84 5.25
CA VAL A 51 -0.73 -9.46 4.81
C VAL A 51 -0.49 -10.15 3.49
N ARG A 52 -0.93 -11.39 3.38
CA ARG A 52 -0.99 -12.13 2.12
C ARG A 52 -2.38 -12.68 1.94
N GLY A 53 -2.95 -12.46 0.77
CA GLY A 53 -4.27 -12.94 0.42
C GLY A 53 -4.29 -13.56 -0.95
N ALA A 54 -5.17 -14.53 -1.14
CA ALA A 54 -5.49 -15.10 -2.43
C ALA A 54 -7.00 -15.08 -2.62
N ALA A 55 -7.43 -14.86 -3.84
CA ALA A 55 -8.83 -14.89 -4.23
C ALA A 55 -8.96 -15.35 -5.67
N GLU A 56 -10.11 -15.94 -6.00
CA GLU A 56 -10.51 -16.22 -7.38
C GLU A 56 -11.79 -15.46 -7.70
N SER A 57 -11.81 -14.72 -8.78
CA SER A 57 -12.98 -13.99 -9.23
C SER A 57 -13.03 -13.98 -10.76
N GLN A 58 -14.20 -14.30 -11.30
CA GLN A 58 -14.46 -14.29 -12.75
C GLN A 58 -13.47 -15.13 -13.58
N GLY A 59 -12.96 -16.23 -13.00
CA GLY A 59 -11.98 -17.11 -13.65
C GLY A 59 -10.54 -16.59 -13.64
N LEU A 60 -10.26 -15.53 -12.91
CA LEU A 60 -8.90 -15.01 -12.69
C LEU A 60 -8.46 -15.25 -11.26
N SER A 61 -7.21 -15.67 -11.10
CA SER A 61 -6.56 -15.77 -9.79
C SER A 61 -5.96 -14.42 -9.41
N TYR A 62 -6.14 -14.05 -8.16
CA TYR A 62 -5.60 -12.82 -7.58
C TYR A 62 -4.69 -13.16 -6.40
N SER A 63 -3.56 -12.49 -6.31
CA SER A 63 -2.67 -12.53 -5.15
C SER A 63 -2.44 -11.12 -4.61
N LEU A 64 -2.64 -10.94 -3.31
CA LEU A 64 -2.38 -9.70 -2.59
C LEU A 64 -1.21 -9.89 -1.64
N GLU A 65 -0.28 -8.97 -1.69
CA GLU A 65 0.76 -8.76 -0.69
C GLU A 65 0.66 -7.33 -0.19
N ALA A 66 0.56 -7.14 1.12
CA ALA A 66 0.58 -5.82 1.70
C ALA A 66 1.47 -5.79 2.94
N SER A 67 2.08 -4.63 3.18
CA SER A 67 2.90 -4.39 4.36
C SER A 67 2.57 -3.01 4.93
N GLU A 68 2.52 -2.95 6.26
CA GLU A 68 2.35 -1.71 7.00
C GLU A 68 3.34 -1.65 8.15
N GLN A 69 3.84 -0.46 8.46
CA GLN A 69 4.57 -0.17 9.68
C GLN A 69 3.80 0.89 10.45
N ILE A 70 3.49 0.60 11.70
CA ILE A 70 2.61 1.42 12.53
C ILE A 70 3.33 1.76 13.82
N ALA A 71 3.44 3.06 14.16
CA ALA A 71 3.78 3.47 15.52
C ALA A 71 2.52 3.47 16.37
N ILE A 72 2.64 3.01 17.61
CA ILE A 72 1.52 2.88 18.54
C ILE A 72 1.80 3.65 19.83
N ARG A 73 0.72 4.13 20.44
CA ARG A 73 0.74 4.65 21.81
C ARG A 73 -0.23 3.84 22.67
N LEU A 74 0.29 3.37 23.81
CA LEU A 74 -0.47 2.59 24.76
C LEU A 74 -0.64 3.40 26.05
N GLU A 75 -1.86 3.42 26.60
CA GLU A 75 -2.17 3.96 27.92
C GLU A 75 -2.93 2.90 28.72
N GLY A 76 -2.41 2.57 29.90
CA GLY A 76 -3.00 1.53 30.74
C GLY A 76 -3.04 0.12 30.11
N GLY A 77 -2.28 -0.11 29.03
CA GLY A 77 -2.29 -1.37 28.26
C GLY A 77 -3.27 -1.38 27.09
N GLU A 78 -3.97 -0.29 26.86
CA GLU A 78 -4.89 -0.11 25.73
C GLU A 78 -4.26 0.74 24.63
N LEU A 79 -4.54 0.37 23.38
CA LEU A 79 -4.13 1.15 22.20
C LEU A 79 -5.01 2.40 22.09
N VAL A 80 -4.43 3.57 22.30
CA VAL A 80 -5.13 4.87 22.25
C VAL A 80 -4.81 5.67 20.99
N GLU A 81 -3.67 5.39 20.35
CA GLU A 81 -3.28 6.08 19.12
C GLU A 81 -2.45 5.17 18.23
N GLN A 82 -2.63 5.33 16.94
CA GLN A 82 -1.79 4.71 15.92
C GLN A 82 -1.42 5.71 14.84
N GLU A 83 -0.17 5.65 14.38
CA GLU A 83 0.34 6.44 13.26
C GLU A 83 0.89 5.48 12.20
N LEU A 84 0.41 5.60 10.98
CA LEU A 84 0.89 4.80 9.85
C LEU A 84 2.21 5.40 9.34
N LEU A 85 3.30 4.68 9.54
CA LEU A 85 4.67 5.11 9.17
C LEU A 85 5.02 4.75 7.73
N ALA A 86 4.66 3.54 7.30
CA ALA A 86 4.85 3.06 5.94
C ALA A 86 3.69 2.15 5.55
N GLN A 87 3.31 2.18 4.28
CA GLN A 87 2.27 1.30 3.73
C GLN A 87 2.57 1.02 2.26
N GLN A 88 2.47 -0.25 1.91
CA GLN A 88 2.55 -0.70 0.54
C GLN A 88 1.58 -1.84 0.31
N SER A 89 0.94 -1.88 -0.85
CA SER A 89 0.20 -3.06 -1.30
C SER A 89 0.56 -3.39 -2.74
N LEU A 90 0.46 -4.66 -3.08
CA LEU A 90 0.71 -5.19 -4.41
C LEU A 90 -0.33 -6.28 -4.69
N LEU A 91 -1.23 -5.99 -5.63
CA LEU A 91 -2.23 -6.90 -6.13
C LEU A 91 -1.84 -7.36 -7.53
N ARG A 92 -1.75 -8.64 -7.72
CA ARG A 92 -1.46 -9.25 -9.03
C ARG A 92 -2.63 -10.13 -9.45
N SER A 93 -2.93 -10.14 -10.74
CA SER A 93 -3.90 -11.08 -11.33
C SER A 93 -3.36 -11.67 -12.62
N GLY A 94 -3.88 -12.83 -13.00
CA GLY A 94 -3.51 -13.53 -14.22
C GLY A 94 -2.82 -14.87 -13.97
N GLU A 95 -2.59 -15.62 -15.05
CA GLU A 95 -1.98 -16.95 -14.99
C GLU A 95 -0.50 -16.92 -14.61
N ARG A 96 0.20 -15.85 -15.02
CA ARG A 96 1.62 -15.61 -14.73
C ARG A 96 1.79 -14.19 -14.20
N PRO A 97 1.67 -14.00 -12.87
CA PRO A 97 1.83 -12.68 -12.29
C PRO A 97 3.19 -12.06 -12.61
N LEU A 98 3.20 -10.84 -13.10
CA LEU A 98 4.44 -10.11 -13.38
C LEU A 98 5.23 -9.87 -12.10
N ALA A 99 6.53 -10.19 -12.15
CA ALA A 99 7.46 -9.82 -11.08
C ALA A 99 7.84 -8.34 -11.23
N VAL A 100 7.49 -7.55 -10.23
CA VAL A 100 7.76 -6.10 -10.21
C VAL A 100 8.35 -5.67 -8.87
N ASP A 101 9.18 -4.62 -8.93
CA ASP A 101 9.66 -3.88 -7.77
C ASP A 101 8.96 -2.53 -7.70
N VAL A 102 8.48 -2.17 -6.52
CA VAL A 102 7.92 -0.85 -6.22
C VAL A 102 9.03 0.00 -5.59
N ALA A 103 9.70 0.79 -6.42
CA ALA A 103 10.80 1.65 -6.01
C ALA A 103 10.29 3.08 -5.72
N ILE A 104 9.56 3.21 -4.62
CA ILE A 104 8.98 4.46 -4.12
C ILE A 104 9.41 4.61 -2.66
N PRO A 105 9.99 5.75 -2.23
CA PRO A 105 10.47 5.94 -0.86
C PRO A 105 9.33 5.96 0.16
N ASP A 106 9.61 5.51 1.39
CA ASP A 106 8.66 5.62 2.52
C ASP A 106 8.56 7.05 3.07
N VAL A 107 9.67 7.81 2.98
CA VAL A 107 9.79 9.16 3.57
C VAL A 107 10.57 10.06 2.63
N VAL A 108 10.10 11.29 2.47
CA VAL A 108 10.77 12.37 1.71
C VAL A 108 10.70 13.68 2.49
N LEU A 109 11.60 14.61 2.17
CA LEU A 109 11.55 15.96 2.73
C LEU A 109 10.57 16.84 1.94
N THR A 110 9.96 17.81 2.63
CA THR A 110 9.14 18.85 1.99
C THR A 110 9.89 19.49 0.82
N GLY A 111 9.21 19.64 -0.33
CA GLY A 111 9.75 20.26 -1.52
C GLY A 111 10.88 19.49 -2.24
N SER A 112 11.34 18.35 -1.71
CA SER A 112 12.37 17.55 -2.38
C SER A 112 11.82 16.84 -3.63
N ARG A 113 12.71 16.48 -4.57
CA ARG A 113 12.37 15.58 -5.67
C ARG A 113 12.58 14.13 -5.27
N TYR A 114 11.70 13.26 -5.74
CA TYR A 114 11.82 11.82 -5.57
C TYR A 114 11.20 11.06 -6.75
N ASP A 115 11.56 9.80 -6.89
CA ASP A 115 11.09 8.96 -7.99
C ASP A 115 9.97 8.03 -7.51
N VAL A 116 9.00 7.82 -8.38
CA VAL A 116 7.84 6.93 -8.24
C VAL A 116 7.94 5.92 -9.36
N ASP A 117 8.57 4.78 -9.06
CA ASP A 117 8.91 3.80 -10.08
C ASP A 117 8.28 2.44 -9.78
N LEU A 118 7.71 1.82 -10.82
CA LEU A 118 7.34 0.42 -10.86
C LEU A 118 8.21 -0.27 -11.90
N ILE A 119 9.13 -1.11 -11.45
CA ILE A 119 10.15 -1.74 -12.30
C ILE A 119 9.74 -3.18 -12.58
N VAL A 120 9.66 -3.58 -13.85
CA VAL A 120 9.44 -4.96 -14.23
C VAL A 120 10.78 -5.70 -14.21
N GLN A 121 10.85 -6.80 -13.42
CA GLN A 121 12.09 -7.55 -13.21
C GLN A 121 12.51 -8.38 -14.43
N GLU A 122 11.53 -8.81 -15.25
CA GLU A 122 11.79 -9.64 -16.43
C GLU A 122 11.56 -8.85 -17.72
N PRO A 123 12.34 -9.14 -18.78
CA PRO A 123 12.11 -8.50 -20.07
C PRO A 123 10.72 -8.80 -20.61
N LEU A 124 9.94 -7.79 -20.95
CA LEU A 124 8.59 -7.92 -21.48
C LEU A 124 8.54 -8.44 -22.95
N GLY A 125 9.70 -8.62 -23.57
CA GLY A 125 9.81 -9.08 -24.96
C GLY A 125 9.15 -8.09 -25.93
N GLN A 126 8.27 -8.61 -26.80
CA GLN A 126 7.46 -7.80 -27.75
C GLN A 126 6.04 -7.55 -27.26
N ALA A 127 5.73 -7.87 -26.01
CA ALA A 127 4.40 -7.66 -25.46
C ALA A 127 4.07 -6.17 -25.36
N LEU A 128 2.85 -5.82 -25.77
CA LEU A 128 2.31 -4.48 -25.55
C LEU A 128 1.89 -4.37 -24.09
N VAL A 129 2.39 -3.37 -23.42
CA VAL A 129 2.09 -3.06 -22.02
C VAL A 129 1.44 -1.70 -21.95
N ALA A 130 0.41 -1.59 -21.14
CA ALA A 130 -0.20 -0.31 -20.79
C ALA A 130 -0.04 -0.07 -19.30
N GLY A 131 0.26 1.16 -18.90
CA GLY A 131 0.43 1.48 -17.51
C GLY A 131 0.12 2.93 -17.20
N GLY A 132 -0.14 3.20 -15.93
CA GLY A 132 -0.41 4.52 -15.43
C GLY A 132 -0.14 4.63 -13.94
N LEU A 133 0.03 5.84 -13.47
CA LEU A 133 0.21 6.14 -12.06
C LEU A 133 -0.43 7.49 -11.71
N ILE A 134 -1.02 7.56 -10.53
CA ILE A 134 -1.65 8.77 -10.01
C ILE A 134 -1.36 8.93 -8.51
N ASP A 135 -1.41 10.17 -8.05
CA ASP A 135 -1.50 10.52 -6.62
C ASP A 135 -2.97 10.47 -6.20
N LEU A 136 -3.28 9.66 -5.18
CA LEU A 136 -4.63 9.51 -4.65
C LEU A 136 -4.97 10.66 -3.70
N THR A 137 -6.14 11.26 -3.85
CA THR A 137 -6.62 12.27 -2.92
C THR A 137 -7.10 11.64 -1.61
N ASP A 138 -7.09 12.40 -0.52
CA ASP A 138 -7.61 11.94 0.78
C ASP A 138 -9.09 11.53 0.69
N GLU A 139 -9.87 12.17 -0.18
CA GLU A 139 -11.26 11.81 -0.44
C GLU A 139 -11.37 10.42 -1.09
N GLN A 140 -10.54 10.12 -2.10
CA GLN A 140 -10.51 8.81 -2.74
C GLN A 140 -10.09 7.70 -1.76
N LEU A 141 -9.11 8.00 -0.90
CA LEU A 141 -8.65 7.08 0.13
C LEU A 141 -9.72 6.80 1.19
N SER A 142 -10.37 7.85 1.70
CA SER A 142 -11.38 7.74 2.76
C SER A 142 -12.68 7.08 2.28
N ALA A 143 -13.13 7.43 1.07
CA ALA A 143 -14.33 6.86 0.47
C ALA A 143 -14.10 5.50 -0.20
N GLN A 144 -12.86 5.02 -0.27
CA GLN A 144 -12.46 3.80 -0.97
C GLN A 144 -12.97 3.74 -2.43
N ILE A 145 -12.99 4.89 -3.09
CA ILE A 145 -13.39 5.02 -4.49
C ILE A 145 -12.27 4.46 -5.37
N ARG A 146 -12.63 3.61 -6.32
CA ARG A 146 -11.68 3.17 -7.37
C ARG A 146 -11.31 4.39 -8.21
N PRO A 147 -10.02 4.76 -8.27
CA PRO A 147 -9.60 5.91 -9.05
C PRO A 147 -9.71 5.58 -10.55
N ASP A 148 -10.07 6.60 -11.34
CA ASP A 148 -9.89 6.54 -12.79
C ASP A 148 -8.39 6.74 -13.09
N LEU A 149 -7.72 5.66 -13.47
CA LEU A 149 -6.28 5.64 -13.70
C LEU A 149 -6.03 5.60 -15.21
N PRO A 150 -5.58 6.71 -15.82
CA PRO A 150 -5.34 6.76 -17.25
C PRO A 150 -4.17 5.87 -17.63
N LEU A 151 -4.43 4.85 -18.44
CA LEU A 151 -3.41 3.94 -18.94
C LEU A 151 -2.87 4.44 -20.29
N ALA A 152 -1.55 4.47 -20.42
CA ALA A 152 -0.86 4.76 -21.66
C ALA A 152 0.04 3.60 -22.08
N PRO A 153 0.26 3.38 -23.39
CA PRO A 153 1.24 2.40 -23.86
C PRO A 153 2.63 2.69 -23.30
N GLN A 154 3.31 1.63 -22.84
CA GLN A 154 4.66 1.70 -22.28
C GLN A 154 5.65 0.96 -23.17
N ALA A 155 6.82 1.55 -23.36
CA ALA A 155 7.88 1.03 -24.23
C ALA A 155 8.82 0.04 -23.53
N GLY A 156 8.41 -0.55 -22.39
CA GLY A 156 9.18 -1.58 -21.67
C GLY A 156 9.76 -1.11 -20.35
N GLY A 157 10.23 -2.07 -19.53
CA GLY A 157 10.97 -1.86 -18.28
C GLY A 157 10.14 -1.45 -17.06
N GLY A 158 9.00 -0.81 -17.23
CA GLY A 158 8.16 -0.35 -16.10
C GLY A 158 7.59 1.04 -16.29
N LEU A 159 7.18 1.64 -15.19
CA LEU A 159 6.66 3.02 -15.10
C LEU A 159 7.63 3.85 -14.26
N PHE A 160 8.01 5.01 -14.77
CA PHE A 160 9.02 5.88 -14.15
C PHE A 160 8.51 7.31 -14.12
N LYS A 161 8.50 7.92 -12.94
CA LYS A 161 8.08 9.32 -12.78
C LYS A 161 8.85 10.01 -11.68
N SER A 162 9.51 11.11 -12.00
CA SER A 162 10.09 12.00 -11.00
C SER A 162 9.07 13.08 -10.61
N VAL A 163 8.86 13.25 -9.32
CA VAL A 163 7.87 14.16 -8.74
C VAL A 163 8.49 15.06 -7.69
N GLN A 164 7.79 16.14 -7.37
CA GLN A 164 8.18 17.02 -6.26
C GLN A 164 7.23 16.80 -5.09
N ALA A 165 7.80 16.59 -3.91
CA ALA A 165 7.05 16.51 -2.67
C ALA A 165 6.33 17.81 -2.35
N PRO A 166 5.18 17.78 -1.67
CA PRO A 166 4.50 18.96 -1.15
C PRO A 166 5.43 19.84 -0.30
N GLN A 167 5.10 21.14 -0.25
CA GLN A 167 5.86 22.10 0.58
C GLN A 167 5.52 22.00 2.06
N GLU A 168 4.41 21.33 2.40
CA GLU A 168 3.94 21.13 3.76
C GLU A 168 4.08 19.66 4.16
N PRO A 169 4.39 19.38 5.44
CA PRO A 169 4.40 18.02 5.96
C PRO A 169 3.04 17.34 5.80
N GLY A 170 3.06 16.04 5.51
CA GLY A 170 1.84 15.26 5.30
C GLY A 170 2.12 13.90 4.71
N SER A 171 1.28 13.44 3.80
CA SER A 171 1.50 12.20 3.05
C SER A 171 0.95 12.29 1.65
N GLN A 172 1.55 11.54 0.74
CA GLN A 172 1.06 11.24 -0.61
C GLN A 172 0.85 9.74 -0.74
N THR A 173 -0.19 9.33 -1.44
CA THR A 173 -0.41 7.91 -1.73
C THR A 173 -0.48 7.70 -3.22
N TRP A 174 0.48 6.97 -3.74
CA TRP A 174 0.55 6.63 -5.15
C TRP A 174 -0.22 5.34 -5.44
N ALA A 175 -1.02 5.35 -6.50
CA ALA A 175 -1.57 4.17 -7.13
C ALA A 175 -0.94 3.99 -8.51
N VAL A 176 -0.48 2.78 -8.77
CA VAL A 176 0.19 2.40 -10.01
C VAL A 176 -0.49 1.16 -10.56
N MET A 177 -0.74 1.13 -11.87
CA MET A 177 -1.26 -0.06 -12.56
C MET A 177 -0.45 -0.35 -13.80
N LEU A 178 -0.13 -1.62 -14.01
CA LEU A 178 0.49 -2.14 -15.21
C LEU A 178 -0.35 -3.29 -15.77
N VAL A 179 -0.73 -3.19 -17.02
CA VAL A 179 -1.51 -4.21 -17.74
C VAL A 179 -0.63 -4.87 -18.78
N HIS A 180 -0.52 -6.19 -18.68
CA HIS A 180 0.23 -7.06 -19.59
C HIS A 180 -0.68 -8.20 -20.07
N PRO A 181 -0.44 -8.82 -21.23
CA PRO A 181 -1.24 -9.97 -21.70
C PRO A 181 -1.34 -11.13 -20.69
N ASP A 182 -0.30 -11.35 -19.90
CA ASP A 182 -0.26 -12.42 -18.88
C ASP A 182 -0.96 -12.04 -17.55
N GLY A 183 -1.29 -10.76 -17.33
CA GLY A 183 -1.98 -10.33 -16.11
C GLY A 183 -1.87 -8.82 -15.83
N VAL A 184 -2.44 -8.43 -14.71
CA VAL A 184 -2.46 -7.04 -14.24
C VAL A 184 -1.76 -6.96 -12.88
N VAL A 185 -0.95 -5.93 -12.73
CA VAL A 185 -0.33 -5.55 -11.46
C VAL A 185 -0.88 -4.20 -11.03
N THR A 186 -1.36 -4.11 -9.80
CA THR A 186 -1.72 -2.84 -9.17
C THR A 186 -0.93 -2.70 -7.88
N ALA A 187 -0.26 -1.57 -7.70
CA ALA A 187 0.46 -1.26 -6.48
C ALA A 187 -0.06 0.04 -5.86
N THR A 188 -0.08 0.09 -4.53
CA THR A 188 -0.24 1.35 -3.80
C THR A 188 0.93 1.54 -2.86
N LYS A 189 1.39 2.78 -2.71
CA LYS A 189 2.47 3.13 -1.81
C LYS A 189 2.22 4.48 -1.18
N ARG A 190 2.28 4.54 0.14
CA ARG A 190 2.23 5.77 0.92
C ARG A 190 3.63 6.31 1.15
N VAL A 191 3.80 7.60 0.87
CA VAL A 191 5.03 8.37 1.10
C VAL A 191 4.75 9.40 2.18
N ARG A 192 5.51 9.41 3.25
CA ARG A 192 5.43 10.46 4.27
C ARG A 192 6.29 11.66 3.84
N VAL A 193 5.70 12.83 3.92
CA VAL A 193 6.41 14.10 3.67
C VAL A 193 6.73 14.73 5.02
N VAL A 194 8.01 14.85 5.35
CA VAL A 194 8.47 15.39 6.64
C VAL A 194 9.17 16.73 6.44
N GLY A 195 9.05 17.62 7.42
CA GLY A 195 9.72 18.91 7.38
C GLY A 195 11.25 18.74 7.40
N SER A 196 11.97 19.61 6.69
CA SER A 196 13.41 19.80 6.90
C SER A 196 13.60 20.54 8.23
N ASN A 197 14.30 19.93 9.17
CA ASN A 197 14.71 20.58 10.42
C ASN A 197 15.71 21.71 10.16
#